data_ab677cd53b9e4cc0abff5bf0356a4daf
#
_entry.id   ab677cd53b9e4cc0abff5bf0356a4daf
#
_cell.length_a   1.000
_cell.length_b   1.000
_cell.length_c   1.000
_cell.angle_alpha   90.00
_cell.angle_beta   90.00
_cell.angle_gamma   90.00
#
_symmetry.space_group_name_H-M   'P 1'
#
loop_
_entity.id
_entity.type
_entity.pdbx_description
1 polymer ?
#
loop_
_entity_poly.entity_id
_entity_poly.type
_entity_poly.pdbx_seq_one_letter_code
_entity_poly.pdbx_strand_id
1 'polypeptide(L)'
;MFLRRGQCRADGAAQVEVSAPAKLNLFLEILAKRPDGFHDIETVMSPVSLYDTLTLTDDCSGELMLENDLSVAVAPPKSAEQQLPHGSENIVVRALEALRRASGSERGARVRLVKRIPLAAGMAGGSTDAAAALAAANAAWNLNLPDAKLAEIAATLGSDIPFFFAGGAALCRGRGERIEPLGPLAPLHFAVVAPPEGLSTAAVYRTCRAPANPCRAESLIAAWRSGRYAELGRLLHNRLQEAAEALSLWIERTARELHRWECLGHRMSGSGTSYFALCRSAVHARRVAAALSRRGLGRTMALATCPS
;
A
#
# COMPACT_ATOMS: atom_id res chain seq x y z
N MET A 1 9.92 -3.46 4.62
CA MET A 1 9.31 -4.78 4.83
C MET A 1 10.14 -5.53 5.87
N PHE A 2 9.51 -6.17 6.86
CA PHE A 2 10.23 -6.87 7.93
C PHE A 2 10.10 -8.37 7.70
N LEU A 3 11.23 -9.01 7.39
CA LEU A 3 11.33 -10.44 7.16
C LEU A 3 11.89 -11.10 8.42
N ARG A 4 11.16 -12.09 8.95
CA ARG A 4 11.62 -12.96 10.04
C ARG A 4 11.74 -14.37 9.50
N ARG A 5 12.93 -14.93 9.50
CA ARG A 5 13.10 -16.37 9.27
C ARG A 5 12.59 -17.11 10.51
N GLY A 6 11.56 -17.96 10.35
CA GLY A 6 11.12 -18.87 11.36
C GLY A 6 12.16 -19.98 11.59
N GLN A 7 12.00 -20.70 12.70
CA GLN A 7 12.75 -21.95 12.89
C GLN A 7 12.27 -22.98 11.85
N CYS A 8 13.18 -23.82 11.33
CA CYS A 8 12.78 -24.97 10.56
C CYS A 8 11.75 -25.77 11.37
N ARG A 9 10.66 -26.18 10.74
CA ARG A 9 9.66 -27.05 11.38
C ARG A 9 10.28 -28.43 11.70
N ALA A 10 9.61 -29.19 12.52
CA ALA A 10 10.05 -30.55 12.86
C ALA A 10 10.22 -31.47 11.63
N ASP A 11 9.54 -31.16 10.52
CA ASP A 11 9.64 -31.83 9.22
C ASP A 11 10.77 -31.28 8.33
N GLY A 12 11.59 -30.31 8.80
CA GLY A 12 12.69 -29.71 8.09
C GLY A 12 12.29 -28.64 7.07
N ALA A 13 11.00 -28.34 6.90
CA ALA A 13 10.53 -27.31 5.97
C ALA A 13 10.90 -25.89 6.44
N ALA A 14 11.45 -25.08 5.55
CA ALA A 14 11.75 -23.68 5.83
C ALA A 14 10.45 -22.89 5.97
N GLN A 15 10.33 -22.12 7.05
CA GLN A 15 9.22 -21.22 7.26
C GLN A 15 9.72 -19.79 7.34
N VAL A 16 9.06 -18.87 6.64
CA VAL A 16 9.38 -17.44 6.59
C VAL A 16 8.12 -16.62 6.86
N GLU A 17 8.20 -15.70 7.82
CA GLU A 17 7.16 -14.72 8.11
C GLU A 17 7.57 -13.34 7.63
N VAL A 18 6.65 -12.65 6.98
CA VAL A 18 6.84 -11.27 6.49
C VAL A 18 5.72 -10.38 6.98
N SER A 19 6.09 -9.27 7.62
CA SER A 19 5.17 -8.16 7.89
C SER A 19 5.13 -7.23 6.68
N ALA A 20 3.99 -7.18 6.01
CA ALA A 20 3.72 -6.47 4.77
C ALA A 20 3.04 -5.12 5.08
N PRO A 21 3.75 -3.97 5.02
CA PRO A 21 3.20 -2.67 5.41
C PRO A 21 2.20 -2.14 4.39
N ALA A 22 1.18 -1.44 4.84
CA ALA A 22 0.38 -0.56 3.99
C ALA A 22 1.20 0.65 3.53
N LYS A 23 0.69 1.41 2.55
CA LYS A 23 1.27 2.71 2.15
C LYS A 23 0.23 3.81 2.18
N LEU A 24 0.72 5.05 2.22
CA LEU A 24 -0.04 6.26 1.90
C LEU A 24 0.64 7.01 0.76
N ASN A 25 -0.17 7.63 -0.13
CA ASN A 25 0.32 8.60 -1.10
C ASN A 25 0.22 9.99 -0.47
N LEU A 26 1.36 10.60 -0.12
CA LEU A 26 1.40 11.96 0.41
C LEU A 26 1.27 13.00 -0.70
N PHE A 27 1.68 12.63 -1.90
CA PHE A 27 1.52 13.37 -3.14
C PHE A 27 1.16 12.40 -4.26
N LEU A 28 0.20 12.76 -5.11
CA LEU A 28 -0.13 12.03 -6.32
C LEU A 28 -0.63 13.00 -7.38
N GLU A 29 0.11 13.15 -8.46
CA GLU A 29 -0.25 13.95 -9.62
C GLU A 29 -0.31 13.09 -10.88
N ILE A 30 -1.23 13.42 -11.77
CA ILE A 30 -1.35 12.85 -13.11
C ILE A 30 -0.63 13.78 -14.08
N LEU A 31 0.45 13.32 -14.69
CA LEU A 31 1.26 14.13 -15.59
C LEU A 31 0.70 14.11 -17.01
N ALA A 32 0.32 12.92 -17.49
CA ALA A 32 -0.22 12.71 -18.82
C ALA A 32 -0.99 11.40 -18.93
N LYS A 33 -1.87 11.29 -19.91
CA LYS A 33 -2.45 10.02 -20.34
C LYS A 33 -1.52 9.39 -21.38
N ARG A 34 -1.22 8.10 -21.24
CA ARG A 34 -0.34 7.33 -22.11
C ARG A 34 -1.11 6.66 -23.25
N PRO A 35 -0.44 6.36 -24.38
CA PRO A 35 -1.07 5.63 -25.48
C PRO A 35 -1.51 4.21 -25.11
N ASP A 36 -0.86 3.58 -24.10
CA ASP A 36 -1.17 2.25 -23.60
C ASP A 36 -2.41 2.22 -22.66
N GLY A 37 -3.10 3.36 -22.51
CA GLY A 37 -4.29 3.51 -21.67
C GLY A 37 -4.01 3.79 -20.20
N PHE A 38 -2.77 3.68 -19.75
CA PHE A 38 -2.34 4.08 -18.41
C PHE A 38 -2.11 5.60 -18.32
N HIS A 39 -1.67 6.06 -17.15
CA HIS A 39 -1.28 7.45 -16.90
C HIS A 39 0.17 7.52 -16.45
N ASP A 40 0.89 8.51 -16.92
CA ASP A 40 2.14 8.93 -16.31
C ASP A 40 1.80 9.70 -15.04
N ILE A 41 2.38 9.26 -13.92
CA ILE A 41 2.15 9.85 -12.61
C ILE A 41 3.45 10.30 -11.96
N GLU A 42 3.31 11.19 -11.00
CA GLU A 42 4.35 11.46 -10.00
C GLU A 42 3.73 11.34 -8.62
N THR A 43 4.30 10.47 -7.77
CA THR A 43 3.74 10.24 -6.44
C THR A 43 4.84 10.06 -5.41
N VAL A 44 4.61 10.62 -4.21
CA VAL A 44 5.41 10.33 -3.02
C VAL A 44 4.64 9.33 -2.18
N MET A 45 5.18 8.13 -2.11
CA MET A 45 4.62 7.04 -1.29
C MET A 45 5.45 6.84 -0.03
N SER A 46 4.77 6.52 1.07
CA SER A 46 5.41 6.14 2.32
C SER A 46 4.75 4.90 2.91
N PRO A 47 5.52 3.87 3.31
CA PRO A 47 4.99 2.76 4.06
C PRO A 47 4.57 3.23 5.46
N VAL A 48 3.49 2.64 6.00
CA VAL A 48 2.92 3.00 7.30
C VAL A 48 2.71 1.78 8.19
N SER A 49 2.65 2.01 9.50
CA SER A 49 2.63 1.01 10.58
C SER A 49 1.28 0.24 10.69
N LEU A 50 0.74 -0.17 9.57
CA LEU A 50 -0.36 -1.12 9.45
C LEU A 50 0.12 -2.27 8.56
N TYR A 51 0.08 -3.50 9.06
CA TYR A 51 0.70 -4.63 8.38
C TYR A 51 -0.30 -5.76 8.17
N ASP A 52 -0.28 -6.37 7.00
CA ASP A 52 -0.69 -7.75 6.80
C ASP A 52 0.46 -8.67 7.24
N THR A 53 0.16 -9.92 7.55
CA THR A 53 1.19 -10.90 7.89
C THR A 53 1.09 -12.06 6.92
N LEU A 54 2.17 -12.34 6.22
CA LEU A 54 2.29 -13.46 5.32
C LEU A 54 3.27 -14.48 5.92
N THR A 55 2.81 -15.71 6.13
CA THR A 55 3.66 -16.83 6.54
C THR A 55 3.74 -17.81 5.38
N LEU A 56 4.93 -18.05 4.87
CA LEU A 56 5.19 -19.01 3.81
C LEU A 56 5.97 -20.20 4.38
N THR A 57 5.45 -21.38 4.16
CA THR A 57 6.14 -22.66 4.43
C THR A 57 6.49 -23.29 3.09
N ASP A 58 7.76 -23.62 2.89
CA ASP A 58 8.27 -24.30 1.71
C ASP A 58 7.61 -25.68 1.55
N ASP A 59 7.27 -26.06 0.32
CA ASP A 59 6.65 -27.32 -0.02
C ASP A 59 7.34 -27.97 -1.22
N CYS A 60 7.85 -29.19 -1.02
CA CYS A 60 8.54 -29.93 -2.06
C CYS A 60 7.59 -30.52 -3.11
N SER A 61 6.27 -30.53 -2.87
CA SER A 61 5.28 -31.08 -3.84
C SER A 61 5.16 -30.26 -5.12
N GLY A 62 5.63 -29.01 -5.12
CA GLY A 62 5.45 -28.06 -6.23
C GLY A 62 4.08 -27.36 -6.21
N GLU A 63 3.19 -27.68 -5.28
CA GLU A 63 1.88 -27.04 -5.18
C GLU A 63 1.97 -25.65 -4.52
N LEU A 64 1.15 -24.71 -4.98
CA LEU A 64 0.98 -23.39 -4.38
C LEU A 64 -0.40 -23.30 -3.72
N MET A 65 -0.40 -23.28 -2.40
CA MET A 65 -1.61 -23.22 -1.58
C MET A 65 -1.68 -21.89 -0.84
N LEU A 66 -2.84 -21.20 -0.90
CA LEU A 66 -3.08 -19.94 -0.20
C LEU A 66 -4.30 -20.03 0.70
N GLU A 67 -4.10 -19.79 1.98
CA GLU A 67 -5.14 -19.58 2.97
C GLU A 67 -5.22 -18.11 3.38
N ASN A 68 -6.39 -17.51 3.19
CA ASN A 68 -6.65 -16.12 3.60
C ASN A 68 -7.39 -16.10 4.94
N ASP A 69 -6.82 -15.41 5.93
CA ASP A 69 -7.44 -15.17 7.22
C ASP A 69 -7.92 -13.71 7.29
N LEU A 70 -9.23 -13.51 7.16
CA LEU A 70 -9.90 -12.21 7.22
C LEU A 70 -10.44 -11.89 8.61
N SER A 71 -10.28 -12.77 9.60
CA SER A 71 -10.93 -12.70 10.91
C SER A 71 -10.51 -11.49 11.75
N VAL A 72 -9.33 -10.93 11.47
CA VAL A 72 -8.71 -9.98 12.40
C VAL A 72 -9.14 -8.53 12.22
N ALA A 73 -9.69 -8.12 11.07
CA ALA A 73 -10.00 -6.68 10.93
C ALA A 73 -10.68 -6.19 9.64
N VAL A 74 -11.09 -7.03 8.79
CA VAL A 74 -11.78 -6.60 7.57
C VAL A 74 -13.27 -6.80 7.77
N ALA A 75 -14.07 -5.71 7.73
CA ALA A 75 -15.51 -5.85 7.67
C ALA A 75 -15.89 -6.75 6.47
N PRO A 76 -16.99 -7.50 6.54
CA PRO A 76 -17.43 -8.29 5.39
C PRO A 76 -17.44 -7.42 4.13
N PRO A 77 -16.97 -7.96 2.98
CA PRO A 77 -16.95 -7.20 1.74
C PRO A 77 -18.36 -6.73 1.37
N LYS A 78 -18.51 -5.44 1.10
CA LYS A 78 -19.76 -4.81 0.70
C LYS A 78 -19.88 -4.61 -0.81
N SER A 79 -18.79 -4.83 -1.52
CA SER A 79 -18.71 -4.69 -2.98
C SER A 79 -17.80 -5.75 -3.58
N ALA A 80 -17.90 -5.96 -4.89
CA ALA A 80 -17.05 -6.90 -5.62
C ALA A 80 -15.56 -6.52 -5.52
N GLU A 81 -15.25 -5.22 -5.48
CA GLU A 81 -13.89 -4.70 -5.33
C GLU A 81 -13.23 -5.06 -3.99
N GLN A 82 -14.04 -5.38 -2.99
CA GLN A 82 -13.58 -5.80 -1.65
C GLN A 82 -13.44 -7.32 -1.51
N GLN A 83 -13.73 -8.09 -2.57
CA GLN A 83 -13.52 -9.53 -2.55
C GLN A 83 -12.05 -9.85 -2.88
N LEU A 84 -11.49 -10.80 -2.16
CA LEU A 84 -10.17 -11.33 -2.50
C LEU A 84 -10.34 -12.40 -3.58
N PRO A 85 -9.61 -12.30 -4.69
CA PRO A 85 -9.54 -13.37 -5.67
C PRO A 85 -9.05 -14.67 -5.04
N HIS A 86 -9.52 -15.80 -5.54
CA HIS A 86 -9.16 -17.14 -5.08
C HIS A 86 -8.18 -17.82 -6.05
N GLY A 87 -7.43 -18.79 -5.54
CA GLY A 87 -6.56 -19.64 -6.35
C GLY A 87 -5.56 -18.82 -7.20
N SER A 88 -5.39 -19.20 -8.46
CA SER A 88 -4.43 -18.58 -9.39
C SER A 88 -4.74 -17.12 -9.76
N GLU A 89 -5.94 -16.62 -9.50
CA GLU A 89 -6.27 -15.21 -9.71
C GLU A 89 -5.73 -14.31 -8.59
N ASN A 90 -5.41 -14.87 -7.43
CA ASN A 90 -4.87 -14.11 -6.32
C ASN A 90 -3.46 -13.61 -6.62
N ILE A 91 -3.21 -12.33 -6.35
CA ILE A 91 -1.92 -11.68 -6.65
C ILE A 91 -0.74 -12.33 -5.92
N VAL A 92 -0.96 -12.94 -4.75
CA VAL A 92 0.07 -13.69 -3.99
C VAL A 92 0.48 -14.93 -4.77
N VAL A 93 -0.47 -15.73 -5.25
CA VAL A 93 -0.18 -16.93 -6.05
C VAL A 93 0.51 -16.54 -7.36
N ARG A 94 0.01 -15.52 -8.05
CA ARG A 94 0.63 -14.98 -9.27
C ARG A 94 2.07 -14.51 -9.04
N ALA A 95 2.36 -13.93 -7.86
CA ALA A 95 3.72 -13.52 -7.50
C ALA A 95 4.66 -14.73 -7.35
N LEU A 96 4.21 -15.78 -6.66
CA LEU A 96 4.96 -17.02 -6.52
C LEU A 96 5.22 -17.70 -7.87
N GLU A 97 4.22 -17.76 -8.75
CA GLU A 97 4.37 -18.29 -10.11
C GLU A 97 5.34 -17.45 -10.95
N ALA A 98 5.30 -16.12 -10.84
CA ALA A 98 6.23 -15.23 -11.55
C ALA A 98 7.67 -15.46 -11.08
N LEU A 99 7.88 -15.63 -9.76
CA LEU A 99 9.18 -15.95 -9.19
C LEU A 99 9.69 -17.31 -9.67
N ARG A 100 8.83 -18.34 -9.68
CA ARG A 100 9.19 -19.68 -10.23
C ARG A 100 9.65 -19.59 -11.68
N ARG A 101 8.88 -18.91 -12.52
CA ARG A 101 9.25 -18.72 -13.94
C ARG A 101 10.58 -17.99 -14.10
N ALA A 102 10.84 -16.96 -13.29
CA ALA A 102 12.05 -16.17 -13.37
C ALA A 102 13.29 -16.88 -12.83
N SER A 103 13.14 -17.80 -11.88
CA SER A 103 14.24 -18.51 -11.22
C SER A 103 14.45 -19.94 -11.72
N GLY A 104 13.51 -20.50 -12.47
CA GLY A 104 13.51 -21.91 -12.85
C GLY A 104 13.18 -22.87 -11.68
N SER A 105 12.70 -22.35 -10.54
CA SER A 105 12.37 -23.17 -9.38
C SER A 105 11.06 -23.93 -9.58
N GLU A 106 11.01 -25.18 -9.18
CA GLU A 106 9.80 -26.03 -9.15
C GLU A 106 9.20 -26.15 -7.74
N ARG A 107 9.76 -25.43 -6.76
CA ARG A 107 9.30 -25.48 -5.35
C ARG A 107 7.86 -24.98 -5.22
N GLY A 108 7.11 -25.64 -4.36
CA GLY A 108 5.77 -25.19 -3.92
C GLY A 108 5.84 -24.36 -2.66
N ALA A 109 4.68 -23.91 -2.20
CA ALA A 109 4.55 -23.16 -0.97
C ALA A 109 3.15 -23.31 -0.37
N ARG A 110 3.08 -23.39 0.96
CA ARG A 110 1.84 -23.17 1.73
C ARG A 110 1.91 -21.78 2.35
N VAL A 111 1.01 -20.93 1.92
CA VAL A 111 0.95 -19.54 2.37
C VAL A 111 -0.28 -19.33 3.23
N ARG A 112 -0.08 -18.76 4.43
CA ARG A 112 -1.14 -18.17 5.24
C ARG A 112 -1.02 -16.67 5.24
N LEU A 113 -2.07 -15.97 4.83
CA LEU A 113 -2.14 -14.51 4.74
C LEU A 113 -3.19 -13.96 5.71
N VAL A 114 -2.74 -13.27 6.75
CA VAL A 114 -3.62 -12.59 7.73
C VAL A 114 -3.80 -11.14 7.29
N LYS A 115 -5.01 -10.80 6.85
CA LYS A 115 -5.36 -9.46 6.35
C LYS A 115 -5.77 -8.51 7.46
N ARG A 116 -5.12 -7.34 7.50
CA ARG A 116 -5.46 -6.20 8.36
C ARG A 116 -5.57 -4.89 7.58
N ILE A 117 -4.94 -4.80 6.41
CA ILE A 117 -5.04 -3.64 5.53
C ILE A 117 -6.42 -3.68 4.86
N PRO A 118 -7.22 -2.59 4.91
CA PRO A 118 -8.53 -2.54 4.26
C PRO A 118 -8.43 -2.82 2.76
N LEU A 119 -9.36 -3.63 2.25
CA LEU A 119 -9.42 -4.00 0.83
C LEU A 119 -9.93 -2.84 -0.03
N ALA A 120 -9.39 -2.68 -1.24
CA ALA A 120 -9.79 -1.67 -2.22
C ALA A 120 -9.86 -0.24 -1.64
N ALA A 121 -8.93 0.10 -0.73
CA ALA A 121 -8.95 1.33 0.05
C ALA A 121 -7.79 2.30 -0.27
N GLY A 122 -7.07 2.13 -1.38
CA GLY A 122 -5.97 3.02 -1.75
C GLY A 122 -4.68 2.87 -0.91
N MET A 123 -4.58 1.82 -0.09
CA MET A 123 -3.44 1.54 0.80
C MET A 123 -2.52 0.41 0.30
N ALA A 124 -2.72 -0.07 -0.93
CA ALA A 124 -1.93 -1.09 -1.63
C ALA A 124 -1.76 -2.43 -0.89
N GLY A 125 -2.81 -2.91 -0.16
CA GLY A 125 -2.73 -4.17 0.58
C GLY A 125 -2.38 -5.38 -0.29
N GLY A 126 -3.00 -5.54 -1.47
CA GLY A 126 -2.65 -6.63 -2.39
C GLY A 126 -1.24 -6.52 -2.95
N SER A 127 -0.78 -5.29 -3.22
CA SER A 127 0.58 -5.07 -3.74
C SER A 127 1.66 -5.42 -2.72
N THR A 128 1.45 -5.04 -1.45
CA THR A 128 2.39 -5.40 -0.39
C THR A 128 2.39 -6.90 -0.09
N ASP A 129 1.23 -7.57 -0.20
CA ASP A 129 1.14 -9.03 -0.06
C ASP A 129 1.92 -9.76 -1.16
N ALA A 130 1.82 -9.29 -2.40
CA ALA A 130 2.59 -9.84 -3.51
C ALA A 130 4.10 -9.64 -3.31
N ALA A 131 4.54 -8.45 -2.87
CA ALA A 131 5.94 -8.20 -2.54
C ALA A 131 6.42 -9.08 -1.38
N ALA A 132 5.59 -9.26 -0.34
CA ALA A 132 5.88 -10.15 0.77
C ALA A 132 6.02 -11.61 0.32
N ALA A 133 5.18 -12.07 -0.60
CA ALA A 133 5.27 -13.42 -1.16
C ALA A 133 6.57 -13.63 -1.94
N LEU A 134 6.97 -12.66 -2.78
CA LEU A 134 8.25 -12.69 -3.50
C LEU A 134 9.44 -12.78 -2.52
N ALA A 135 9.45 -11.94 -1.49
CA ALA A 135 10.53 -11.93 -0.50
C ALA A 135 10.56 -13.21 0.35
N ALA A 136 9.41 -13.69 0.78
CA ALA A 136 9.29 -14.91 1.58
C ALA A 136 9.76 -16.14 0.79
N ALA A 137 9.30 -16.28 -0.46
CA ALA A 137 9.68 -17.40 -1.31
C ALA A 137 11.15 -17.33 -1.73
N ASN A 138 11.68 -16.15 -2.05
CA ASN A 138 13.11 -15.96 -2.31
C ASN A 138 13.97 -16.49 -1.15
N ALA A 139 13.57 -16.20 0.08
CA ALA A 139 14.27 -16.67 1.28
C ALA A 139 14.05 -18.16 1.57
N ALA A 140 12.81 -18.64 1.47
CA ALA A 140 12.45 -20.05 1.80
C ALA A 140 13.01 -21.03 0.77
N TRP A 141 13.02 -20.66 -0.51
CA TRP A 141 13.56 -21.48 -1.62
C TRP A 141 15.05 -21.30 -1.82
N ASN A 142 15.73 -20.46 -0.98
CA ASN A 142 17.16 -20.15 -1.05
C ASN A 142 17.62 -19.65 -2.42
N LEU A 143 16.81 -18.84 -3.10
CA LEU A 143 17.12 -18.33 -4.43
C LEU A 143 18.18 -17.23 -4.40
N ASN A 144 18.29 -16.50 -3.29
CA ASN A 144 19.25 -15.42 -3.04
C ASN A 144 19.24 -14.32 -4.13
N LEU A 145 18.08 -14.06 -4.73
CA LEU A 145 17.92 -12.98 -5.69
C LEU A 145 18.00 -11.63 -4.96
N PRO A 146 18.68 -10.63 -5.52
CA PRO A 146 18.74 -9.30 -4.95
C PRO A 146 17.38 -8.59 -5.05
N ASP A 147 17.11 -7.62 -4.17
CA ASP A 147 15.85 -6.85 -4.14
C ASP A 147 15.54 -6.17 -5.48
N ALA A 148 16.56 -5.72 -6.21
CA ALA A 148 16.40 -5.17 -7.56
C ALA A 148 15.76 -6.19 -8.52
N LYS A 149 16.16 -7.47 -8.46
CA LYS A 149 15.58 -8.52 -9.29
C LYS A 149 14.16 -8.87 -8.88
N LEU A 150 13.87 -8.88 -7.57
CA LEU A 150 12.50 -9.05 -7.06
C LEU A 150 11.61 -7.88 -7.50
N ALA A 151 12.12 -6.65 -7.51
CA ALA A 151 11.40 -5.47 -7.99
C ALA A 151 11.10 -5.53 -9.50
N GLU A 152 12.02 -6.06 -10.33
CA GLU A 152 11.76 -6.30 -11.76
C GLU A 152 10.61 -7.30 -11.96
N ILE A 153 10.62 -8.42 -11.24
CA ILE A 153 9.54 -9.42 -11.28
C ILE A 153 8.23 -8.77 -10.81
N ALA A 154 8.26 -8.02 -9.72
CA ALA A 154 7.13 -7.31 -9.14
C ALA A 154 6.48 -6.34 -10.12
N ALA A 155 7.27 -5.61 -10.94
CA ALA A 155 6.78 -4.65 -11.94
C ALA A 155 5.91 -5.30 -13.02
N THR A 156 6.08 -6.60 -13.30
CA THR A 156 5.24 -7.35 -14.25
C THR A 156 3.84 -7.65 -13.71
N LEU A 157 3.66 -7.57 -12.39
CA LEU A 157 2.43 -7.93 -11.70
C LEU A 157 1.56 -6.72 -11.36
N GLY A 158 2.21 -5.58 -11.06
CA GLY A 158 1.51 -4.34 -10.71
C GLY A 158 2.45 -3.19 -10.41
N SER A 159 1.98 -1.96 -10.66
CA SER A 159 2.81 -0.74 -10.58
C SER A 159 3.28 -0.39 -9.17
N ASP A 160 2.47 -0.67 -8.14
CA ASP A 160 2.80 -0.35 -6.74
C ASP A 160 3.65 -1.43 -6.05
N ILE A 161 3.80 -2.63 -6.65
CA ILE A 161 4.47 -3.76 -5.97
C ILE A 161 5.97 -3.49 -5.79
N PRO A 162 6.71 -2.97 -6.80
CA PRO A 162 8.15 -2.69 -6.66
C PRO A 162 8.47 -1.71 -5.53
N PHE A 163 7.56 -0.77 -5.20
CA PHE A 163 7.75 0.20 -4.14
C PHE A 163 8.13 -0.44 -2.79
N PHE A 164 7.60 -1.62 -2.49
CA PHE A 164 7.84 -2.28 -1.21
C PHE A 164 9.25 -2.85 -1.05
N PHE A 165 10.07 -2.84 -2.11
CA PHE A 165 11.50 -3.16 -2.08
C PHE A 165 12.38 -1.90 -1.90
N ALA A 166 11.82 -0.69 -1.90
CA ALA A 166 12.58 0.56 -1.78
C ALA A 166 13.10 0.87 -0.35
N GLY A 167 12.67 0.10 0.65
CA GLY A 167 13.15 0.24 2.03
C GLY A 167 12.60 1.44 2.82
N GLY A 168 11.72 2.27 2.26
CA GLY A 168 11.18 3.45 2.94
C GLY A 168 10.30 4.30 2.03
N ALA A 169 10.20 5.60 2.35
CA ALA A 169 9.49 6.55 1.50
C ALA A 169 10.23 6.74 0.17
N ALA A 170 9.49 6.86 -0.93
CA ALA A 170 10.05 7.02 -2.26
C ALA A 170 9.22 7.97 -3.13
N LEU A 171 9.91 8.63 -4.06
CA LEU A 171 9.32 9.29 -5.21
C LEU A 171 9.18 8.28 -6.33
N CYS A 172 7.96 8.07 -6.82
CA CYS A 172 7.66 7.11 -7.86
C CYS A 172 7.13 7.82 -9.09
N ARG A 173 7.59 7.44 -10.27
CA ARG A 173 7.23 8.01 -11.58
C ARG A 173 6.85 6.90 -12.59
N GLY A 174 6.50 7.31 -13.81
CA GLY A 174 5.95 6.39 -14.80
C GLY A 174 4.51 6.03 -14.43
N ARG A 175 4.17 4.74 -14.39
CA ARG A 175 2.91 4.25 -13.84
C ARG A 175 2.97 4.10 -12.30
N GLY A 176 4.13 4.40 -11.67
CA GLY A 176 4.48 4.16 -10.27
C GLY A 176 5.68 3.23 -10.08
N GLU A 177 6.17 2.59 -11.16
CA GLU A 177 7.22 1.57 -11.15
C GLU A 177 8.65 2.12 -11.13
N ARG A 178 8.86 3.39 -11.50
CA ARG A 178 10.16 4.05 -11.44
C ARG A 178 10.36 4.67 -10.07
N ILE A 179 11.14 4.02 -9.24
CA ILE A 179 11.24 4.30 -7.81
C ILE A 179 12.58 4.96 -7.50
N GLU A 180 12.50 6.12 -6.82
CA GLU A 180 13.63 6.88 -6.29
C GLU A 180 13.48 6.95 -4.77
N PRO A 181 14.26 6.18 -3.98
CA PRO A 181 14.20 6.23 -2.53
C PRO A 181 14.58 7.62 -2.01
N LEU A 182 13.80 8.13 -1.04
CA LEU A 182 14.06 9.45 -0.45
C LEU A 182 15.10 9.44 0.66
N GLY A 183 15.55 8.25 1.08
CA GLY A 183 16.46 8.05 2.21
C GLY A 183 15.76 8.22 3.56
N PRO A 184 16.54 8.28 4.66
CA PRO A 184 15.99 8.45 6.00
C PRO A 184 15.27 9.78 6.15
N LEU A 185 14.03 9.74 6.64
CA LEU A 185 13.20 10.91 6.91
C LEU A 185 12.62 10.81 8.32
N ALA A 186 12.36 11.96 8.94
CA ALA A 186 11.72 12.00 10.24
C ALA A 186 10.29 11.40 10.15
N PRO A 187 9.85 10.68 11.20
CA PRO A 187 8.56 10.00 11.20
C PRO A 187 7.40 10.99 11.13
N LEU A 188 6.38 10.65 10.35
CA LEU A 188 5.10 11.33 10.29
C LEU A 188 4.04 10.51 10.99
N HIS A 189 3.02 11.18 11.53
CA HIS A 189 1.92 10.56 12.26
C HIS A 189 0.59 10.90 11.59
N PHE A 190 -0.25 9.90 11.41
CA PHE A 190 -1.51 10.02 10.67
C PHE A 190 -2.69 9.49 11.46
N ALA A 191 -3.81 10.19 11.37
CA ALA A 191 -5.13 9.60 11.61
C ALA A 191 -5.69 9.19 10.24
N VAL A 192 -6.05 7.91 10.09
CA VAL A 192 -6.53 7.35 8.83
C VAL A 192 -7.94 6.84 9.02
N VAL A 193 -8.81 7.12 8.06
CA VAL A 193 -10.16 6.58 7.94
C VAL A 193 -10.22 5.72 6.68
N ALA A 194 -10.64 4.47 6.82
CA ALA A 194 -11.00 3.60 5.71
C ALA A 194 -12.52 3.45 5.71
N PRO A 195 -13.24 4.12 4.79
CA PRO A 195 -14.68 3.98 4.64
C PRO A 195 -15.12 2.54 4.39
N PRO A 196 -16.41 2.21 4.64
CA PRO A 196 -16.91 0.85 4.46
C PRO A 196 -17.07 0.44 2.98
N GLU A 197 -16.90 1.37 2.05
CA GLU A 197 -16.93 1.13 0.61
C GLU A 197 -15.53 1.20 0.01
N GLY A 198 -15.25 0.32 -0.96
CA GLY A 198 -14.10 0.41 -1.84
C GLY A 198 -14.44 1.13 -3.15
N LEU A 199 -13.42 1.63 -3.84
CA LEU A 199 -13.55 2.16 -5.20
C LEU A 199 -12.72 1.35 -6.19
N SER A 200 -13.26 1.15 -7.38
CA SER A 200 -12.49 0.62 -8.50
C SER A 200 -11.45 1.63 -8.95
N THR A 201 -10.17 1.29 -8.81
CA THR A 201 -9.05 2.13 -9.28
C THR A 201 -9.22 2.51 -10.75
N ALA A 202 -9.63 1.55 -11.60
CA ALA A 202 -9.87 1.80 -13.01
C ALA A 202 -10.99 2.82 -13.25
N ALA A 203 -12.07 2.80 -12.45
CA ALA A 203 -13.16 3.78 -12.56
C ALA A 203 -12.67 5.19 -12.20
N VAL A 204 -11.91 5.34 -11.11
CA VAL A 204 -11.37 6.63 -10.67
C VAL A 204 -10.44 7.22 -11.74
N TYR A 205 -9.48 6.42 -12.27
CA TYR A 205 -8.57 6.89 -13.33
C TYR A 205 -9.31 7.25 -14.63
N ARG A 206 -10.38 6.56 -15.00
CA ARG A 206 -11.20 6.93 -16.19
C ARG A 206 -11.91 8.26 -16.03
N THR A 207 -12.33 8.60 -14.82
CA THR A 207 -13.03 9.85 -14.50
C THR A 207 -12.03 11.02 -14.37
N CYS A 208 -10.79 10.75 -13.99
CA CYS A 208 -9.76 11.77 -13.79
C CYS A 208 -9.31 12.40 -15.11
N ARG A 209 -9.08 13.74 -15.07
CA ARG A 209 -8.51 14.50 -16.17
C ARG A 209 -7.11 14.97 -15.80
N ALA A 210 -6.15 14.75 -16.71
CA ALA A 210 -4.82 15.30 -16.55
C ALA A 210 -4.88 16.84 -16.62
N PRO A 211 -4.22 17.57 -15.71
CA PRO A 211 -4.21 19.04 -15.73
C PRO A 211 -3.29 19.57 -16.83
N ALA A 212 -3.56 20.78 -17.32
CA ALA A 212 -2.67 21.46 -18.27
C ALA A 212 -1.29 21.77 -17.67
N ASN A 213 -1.26 22.09 -16.36
CA ASN A 213 -0.05 22.41 -15.62
C ASN A 213 0.02 21.49 -14.37
N PRO A 214 0.63 20.30 -14.46
CA PRO A 214 0.73 19.40 -13.33
C PRO A 214 1.65 19.94 -12.23
N CYS A 215 1.24 19.74 -10.98
CA CYS A 215 2.06 20.04 -9.81
C CYS A 215 3.25 19.06 -9.72
N ARG A 216 4.25 19.42 -8.90
CA ARG A 216 5.45 18.62 -8.70
C ARG A 216 5.69 18.35 -7.22
N ALA A 217 6.30 17.20 -6.93
CA ALA A 217 6.51 16.71 -5.57
C ALA A 217 7.69 17.35 -4.83
N GLU A 218 8.56 18.07 -5.54
CA GLU A 218 9.83 18.58 -5.00
C GLU A 218 9.64 19.44 -3.76
N SER A 219 8.65 20.34 -3.77
CA SER A 219 8.37 21.22 -2.62
C SER A 219 7.92 20.42 -1.40
N LEU A 220 7.10 19.39 -1.58
CA LEU A 220 6.66 18.50 -0.49
C LEU A 220 7.85 17.73 0.09
N ILE A 221 8.70 17.17 -0.76
CA ILE A 221 9.91 16.44 -0.34
C ILE A 221 10.86 17.37 0.41
N ALA A 222 11.08 18.59 -0.09
CA ALA A 222 11.92 19.59 0.56
C ALA A 222 11.37 20.00 1.93
N ALA A 223 10.06 20.18 2.06
CA ALA A 223 9.40 20.47 3.34
C ALA A 223 9.57 19.32 4.34
N TRP A 224 9.46 18.06 3.88
CA TRP A 224 9.66 16.88 4.74
C TRP A 224 11.10 16.77 5.22
N ARG A 225 12.08 16.87 4.32
CA ARG A 225 13.53 16.83 4.65
C ARG A 225 13.94 17.91 5.64
N SER A 226 13.31 19.08 5.57
CA SER A 226 13.60 20.23 6.43
C SER A 226 12.76 20.27 7.71
N GLY A 227 11.91 19.27 7.99
CA GLY A 227 11.05 19.26 9.18
C GLY A 227 9.95 20.33 9.19
N ARG A 228 9.64 20.94 8.04
CA ARG A 228 8.59 21.99 7.91
C ARG A 228 7.22 21.35 7.77
N TYR A 229 6.77 20.63 8.82
CA TYR A 229 5.59 19.79 8.77
C TYR A 229 4.28 20.51 8.49
N ALA A 230 4.14 21.78 8.94
CA ALA A 230 2.96 22.59 8.62
C ALA A 230 2.89 22.93 7.12
N GLU A 231 4.04 23.17 6.49
CA GLU A 231 4.12 23.37 5.05
C GLU A 231 3.88 22.07 4.29
N LEU A 232 4.48 20.94 4.73
CA LEU A 232 4.24 19.63 4.18
C LEU A 232 2.73 19.31 4.18
N GLY A 233 2.03 19.60 5.28
CA GLY A 233 0.59 19.41 5.37
C GLY A 233 -0.21 20.18 4.34
N ARG A 234 0.19 21.43 4.03
CA ARG A 234 -0.44 22.24 2.97
C ARG A 234 -0.12 21.76 1.55
N LEU A 235 1.00 21.05 1.39
CA LEU A 235 1.47 20.52 0.11
C LEU A 235 0.97 19.08 -0.18
N LEU A 236 0.24 18.46 0.75
CA LEU A 236 -0.43 17.17 0.48
C LEU A 236 -1.34 17.31 -0.73
N HIS A 237 -1.19 16.42 -1.69
CA HIS A 237 -1.88 16.50 -2.96
C HIS A 237 -2.31 15.13 -3.48
N ASN A 238 -3.51 15.07 -4.07
CA ASN A 238 -3.98 13.89 -4.78
C ASN A 238 -4.93 14.31 -5.91
N ARG A 239 -4.46 14.21 -7.14
CA ARG A 239 -5.23 14.55 -8.35
C ARG A 239 -6.46 13.67 -8.53
N LEU A 240 -6.43 12.45 -8.04
CA LEU A 240 -7.54 11.50 -8.16
C LEU A 240 -8.70 11.82 -7.20
N GLN A 241 -8.49 12.69 -6.20
CA GLN A 241 -9.49 12.92 -5.15
C GLN A 241 -10.80 13.47 -5.70
N GLU A 242 -10.77 14.47 -6.58
CA GLU A 242 -11.97 15.03 -7.20
C GLU A 242 -12.78 13.99 -7.99
N ALA A 243 -12.07 13.14 -8.76
CA ALA A 243 -12.70 12.04 -9.50
C ALA A 243 -13.33 11.00 -8.55
N ALA A 244 -12.69 10.72 -7.44
CA ALA A 244 -13.17 9.77 -6.46
C ALA A 244 -14.35 10.34 -5.64
N GLU A 245 -14.36 11.64 -5.34
CA GLU A 245 -15.49 12.35 -4.70
C GLU A 245 -16.76 12.27 -5.55
N ALA A 246 -16.63 12.35 -6.87
CA ALA A 246 -17.76 12.17 -7.79
C ALA A 246 -18.33 10.73 -7.78
N LEU A 247 -17.54 9.75 -7.33
CA LEU A 247 -17.92 8.33 -7.30
C LEU A 247 -18.33 7.82 -5.91
N SER A 248 -17.95 8.51 -4.83
CA SER A 248 -18.26 8.11 -3.46
C SER A 248 -18.42 9.29 -2.51
N LEU A 249 -19.58 9.40 -1.92
CA LEU A 249 -19.90 10.41 -0.89
C LEU A 249 -19.07 10.27 0.40
N TRP A 250 -18.46 9.10 0.61
CA TRP A 250 -17.65 8.85 1.79
C TRP A 250 -16.41 9.72 1.86
N ILE A 251 -15.83 10.08 0.71
CA ILE A 251 -14.60 10.88 0.64
C ILE A 251 -14.89 12.30 1.13
N GLU A 252 -15.91 12.96 0.58
CA GLU A 252 -16.33 14.30 1.00
C GLU A 252 -16.77 14.31 2.48
N ARG A 253 -17.55 13.31 2.90
CA ARG A 253 -17.99 13.18 4.29
C ARG A 253 -16.80 13.07 5.26
N THR A 254 -15.80 12.26 4.90
CA THR A 254 -14.58 12.08 5.71
C THR A 254 -13.74 13.35 5.74
N ALA A 255 -13.56 14.01 4.59
CA ALA A 255 -12.84 15.28 4.48
C ALA A 255 -13.48 16.36 5.38
N ARG A 256 -14.80 16.48 5.34
CA ARG A 256 -15.58 17.44 6.16
C ARG A 256 -15.41 17.19 7.65
N GLU A 257 -15.41 15.94 8.10
CA GLU A 257 -15.17 15.62 9.51
C GLU A 257 -13.72 15.89 9.92
N LEU A 258 -12.73 15.58 9.08
CA LEU A 258 -11.32 15.85 9.35
C LEU A 258 -11.01 17.36 9.39
N HIS A 259 -11.69 18.17 8.60
CA HIS A 259 -11.53 19.63 8.60
C HIS A 259 -11.82 20.26 9.97
N ARG A 260 -12.62 19.61 10.83
CA ARG A 260 -12.93 20.08 12.20
C ARG A 260 -11.78 19.89 13.20
N TRP A 261 -10.73 19.18 12.79
CA TRP A 261 -9.57 18.90 13.64
C TRP A 261 -8.39 19.73 13.17
N GLU A 262 -7.64 20.25 14.13
CA GLU A 262 -6.43 21.05 13.85
C GLU A 262 -5.26 20.18 13.34
N CYS A 263 -5.50 19.39 12.29
CA CYS A 263 -4.46 18.63 11.60
C CYS A 263 -3.61 19.55 10.72
N LEU A 264 -2.38 19.14 10.43
CA LEU A 264 -1.48 19.91 9.56
C LEU A 264 -1.93 19.93 8.11
N GLY A 265 -2.70 18.93 7.70
CA GLY A 265 -3.31 18.77 6.39
C GLY A 265 -3.97 17.40 6.29
N HIS A 266 -4.79 17.20 5.28
CA HIS A 266 -5.47 15.91 5.05
C HIS A 266 -5.71 15.67 3.57
N ARG A 267 -5.68 14.39 3.13
CA ARG A 267 -5.91 13.98 1.73
C ARG A 267 -6.39 12.53 1.64
N MET A 268 -6.94 12.19 0.48
CA MET A 268 -7.21 10.81 0.09
C MET A 268 -5.90 10.10 -0.32
N SER A 269 -5.76 8.82 -0.02
CA SER A 269 -4.63 7.98 -0.44
C SER A 269 -4.95 7.20 -1.72
N GLY A 270 -4.06 7.25 -2.70
CA GLY A 270 -4.20 6.52 -3.97
C GLY A 270 -5.50 6.87 -4.69
N SER A 271 -6.17 5.87 -5.23
CA SER A 271 -7.51 6.00 -5.85
C SER A 271 -8.67 5.98 -4.84
N GLY A 272 -8.38 5.98 -3.53
CA GLY A 272 -9.38 5.94 -2.47
C GLY A 272 -9.75 4.49 -2.10
N THR A 273 -10.63 4.31 -1.10
CA THR A 273 -11.39 5.35 -0.39
C THR A 273 -10.69 5.86 0.88
N SER A 274 -9.55 5.29 1.30
CA SER A 274 -8.89 5.74 2.53
C SER A 274 -8.52 7.21 2.46
N TYR A 275 -8.80 7.89 3.57
CA TYR A 275 -8.52 9.30 3.76
C TYR A 275 -7.66 9.49 5.00
N PHE A 276 -6.62 10.29 4.94
CA PHE A 276 -5.70 10.49 6.06
C PHE A 276 -5.54 11.96 6.41
N ALA A 277 -5.25 12.22 7.67
CA ALA A 277 -4.82 13.52 8.18
C ALA A 277 -3.41 13.42 8.76
N LEU A 278 -2.53 14.33 8.38
CA LEU A 278 -1.21 14.52 8.97
C LEU A 278 -1.36 15.19 10.33
N CYS A 279 -0.90 14.55 11.37
CA CYS A 279 -1.01 14.99 12.75
C CYS A 279 0.33 15.51 13.29
N ARG A 280 0.29 16.39 14.30
CA ARG A 280 1.49 16.99 14.92
C ARG A 280 2.33 15.96 15.71
N SER A 281 1.72 14.87 16.17
CA SER A 281 2.37 13.81 16.96
C SER A 281 1.56 12.52 16.97
N ALA A 282 2.15 11.44 17.47
CA ALA A 282 1.46 10.16 17.68
C ALA A 282 0.27 10.29 18.66
N VAL A 283 0.39 11.13 19.69
CA VAL A 283 -0.70 11.39 20.65
C VAL A 283 -1.85 12.08 19.94
N HIS A 284 -1.56 13.09 19.11
CA HIS A 284 -2.58 13.80 18.33
C HIS A 284 -3.28 12.85 17.36
N ALA A 285 -2.53 12.00 16.63
CA ALA A 285 -3.09 11.02 15.70
C ALA A 285 -4.07 10.06 16.41
N ARG A 286 -3.68 9.52 17.57
CA ARG A 286 -4.56 8.64 18.37
C ARG A 286 -5.83 9.36 18.83
N ARG A 287 -5.72 10.60 19.28
CA ARG A 287 -6.87 11.42 19.72
C ARG A 287 -7.86 11.65 18.56
N VAL A 288 -7.36 12.05 17.40
CA VAL A 288 -8.18 12.27 16.20
C VAL A 288 -8.83 10.97 15.73
N ALA A 289 -8.08 9.88 15.62
CA ALA A 289 -8.61 8.57 15.21
C ALA A 289 -9.71 8.08 16.17
N ALA A 290 -9.51 8.18 17.49
CA ALA A 290 -10.50 7.80 18.48
C ALA A 290 -11.78 8.64 18.41
N ALA A 291 -11.68 9.91 18.09
CA ALA A 291 -12.85 10.76 17.91
C ALA A 291 -13.61 10.43 16.62
N LEU A 292 -12.90 10.19 15.51
CA LEU A 292 -13.49 9.82 14.23
C LEU A 292 -14.17 8.44 14.27
N SER A 293 -13.70 7.51 15.11
CA SER A 293 -14.32 6.18 15.26
C SER A 293 -15.79 6.25 15.72
N ARG A 294 -16.13 7.30 16.48
CA ARG A 294 -17.49 7.55 16.98
C ARG A 294 -18.42 8.18 15.92
N ARG A 295 -17.90 8.54 14.74
CA ARG A 295 -18.65 9.22 13.69
C ARG A 295 -19.22 8.29 12.63
N GLY A 296 -18.99 6.97 12.74
CA GLY A 296 -19.50 5.99 11.78
C GLY A 296 -18.93 6.15 10.38
N LEU A 297 -17.68 6.64 10.24
CA LEU A 297 -17.00 6.87 8.96
C LEU A 297 -16.32 5.62 8.38
N GLY A 298 -16.40 4.50 9.09
CA GLY A 298 -15.66 3.28 8.78
C GLY A 298 -14.56 3.01 9.80
N ARG A 299 -13.56 2.23 9.39
CA ARG A 299 -12.44 1.88 10.26
C ARG A 299 -11.48 3.04 10.41
N THR A 300 -11.16 3.40 11.65
CA THR A 300 -10.21 4.49 11.95
C THR A 300 -8.94 3.94 12.61
N MET A 301 -7.80 4.53 12.28
CA MET A 301 -6.49 4.05 12.70
C MET A 301 -5.56 5.23 12.97
N ALA A 302 -4.71 5.11 13.98
CA ALA A 302 -3.56 6.01 14.16
C ALA A 302 -2.29 5.29 13.69
N LEU A 303 -1.66 5.82 12.67
CA LEU A 303 -0.51 5.20 12.01
C LEU A 303 0.69 6.15 12.01
N ALA A 304 1.88 5.59 11.84
CA ALA A 304 3.11 6.34 11.60
C ALA A 304 3.80 5.82 10.33
N THR A 305 4.68 6.63 9.72
CA THR A 305 5.58 6.12 8.69
C THR A 305 6.47 5.03 9.28
N CYS A 306 6.75 3.99 8.49
CA CYS A 306 7.73 2.98 8.88
C CYS A 306 9.14 3.59 8.84
N PRO A 307 10.04 3.22 9.76
CA PRO A 307 11.45 3.56 9.63
C PRO A 307 12.03 2.95 8.35
N SER A 308 12.96 3.67 7.73
CA SER A 308 13.76 3.20 6.57
C SER A 308 14.78 2.18 7.03
#